data_f9ac1ceafcda980ab99c8b7495e69e2a
#
_entry.id   f9ac1ceafcda980ab99c8b7495e69e2a
#
_cell.length_a   1.000
_cell.length_b   1.000
_cell.length_c   1.000
_cell.angle_alpha   90.00
_cell.angle_beta   90.00
_cell.angle_gamma   90.00
#
_symmetry.space_group_name_H-M   'P 1'
#
loop_
_entity.id
_entity.type
_entity.pdbx_description
1 polymer ?
#
loop_
_entity_poly.entity_id
_entity_poly.type
_entity_poly.pdbx_seq_one_letter_code
_entity_poly.pdbx_strand_id
1 'polypeptide(L)'
;MLTHKAIWRGIDLLAERKGLSASGLAKKAGLDPTTFNKSKRITKQGKSRWPSTESVAKILDATTTSMAEFVGMIDEGAEAGALPARRIRCLSFSQLEREQAFDASGFPQAGPWEDIEFPGIGDESAYAIELDQDVAPPVLRAGDMLIVSPRSSVRRHDRILCRRRSGEIELGILLRRTAQRISIGHFTRVEDEQSIDNATLAWVARILWISQ
;
A
#
# COMPACT_ATOMS: atom_id res chain seq x y z
N MET A 1 12.86 4.08 -2.75
CA MET A 1 13.32 5.39 -3.31
C MET A 1 14.34 5.11 -4.40
N LEU A 2 14.16 5.66 -5.61
CA LEU A 2 15.08 5.44 -6.73
C LEU A 2 16.44 6.08 -6.45
N THR A 3 17.50 5.27 -6.37
CA THR A 3 18.86 5.73 -6.10
C THR A 3 19.74 5.58 -7.35
N HIS A 4 20.84 6.35 -7.40
CA HIS A 4 21.84 6.22 -8.45
C HIS A 4 22.33 4.77 -8.60
N LYS A 5 22.62 4.10 -7.48
CA LYS A 5 23.07 2.71 -7.46
C LYS A 5 22.01 1.75 -8.01
N ALA A 6 20.74 1.99 -7.67
CA ALA A 6 19.63 1.13 -8.09
C ALA A 6 19.41 1.19 -9.62
N ILE A 7 19.43 2.38 -10.23
CA ILE A 7 19.21 2.50 -11.68
C ILE A 7 20.36 1.87 -12.49
N TRP A 8 21.63 2.03 -12.05
CA TRP A 8 22.75 1.38 -12.70
C TRP A 8 22.73 -0.13 -12.57
N ARG A 9 22.25 -0.65 -11.42
CA ARG A 9 22.02 -2.08 -11.23
C ARG A 9 20.92 -2.60 -12.15
N GLY A 10 19.81 -1.87 -12.32
CA GLY A 10 18.76 -2.25 -13.27
C GLY A 10 19.30 -2.38 -14.70
N ILE A 11 20.18 -1.47 -15.13
CA ILE A 11 20.85 -1.57 -16.46
C ILE A 11 21.74 -2.81 -16.54
N ASP A 12 22.50 -3.12 -15.49
CA ASP A 12 23.35 -4.32 -15.44
C ASP A 12 22.51 -5.61 -15.52
N LEU A 13 21.43 -5.69 -14.74
CA LEU A 13 20.48 -6.81 -14.75
C LEU A 13 19.78 -6.98 -16.11
N LEU A 14 19.39 -5.87 -16.75
CA LEU A 14 18.82 -5.91 -18.10
C LEU A 14 19.82 -6.50 -19.10
N ALA A 15 21.09 -6.07 -19.04
CA ALA A 15 22.12 -6.62 -19.90
C ALA A 15 22.30 -8.13 -19.67
N GLU A 16 22.40 -8.56 -18.41
CA GLU A 16 22.55 -9.96 -18.01
C GLU A 16 21.38 -10.82 -18.48
N ARG A 17 20.13 -10.39 -18.24
CA ARG A 17 18.91 -11.11 -18.69
C ARG A 17 18.82 -11.27 -20.21
N LYS A 18 19.38 -10.34 -20.96
CA LYS A 18 19.44 -10.42 -22.43
C LYS A 18 20.71 -11.08 -22.95
N GLY A 19 21.56 -11.64 -22.07
CA GLY A 19 22.82 -12.28 -22.44
C GLY A 19 23.84 -11.32 -23.04
N LEU A 20 23.79 -10.06 -22.67
CA LEU A 20 24.65 -8.98 -23.20
C LEU A 20 25.61 -8.46 -22.13
N SER A 21 26.79 -8.00 -22.57
CA SER A 21 27.61 -7.12 -21.72
C SER A 21 27.07 -5.69 -21.71
N ALA A 22 27.51 -4.85 -20.78
CA ALA A 22 27.16 -3.43 -20.74
C ALA A 22 27.48 -2.72 -22.09
N SER A 23 28.62 -3.03 -22.68
CA SER A 23 29.00 -2.52 -24.00
C SER A 23 28.16 -3.10 -25.13
N GLY A 24 27.76 -4.38 -25.04
CA GLY A 24 26.86 -5.04 -25.98
C GLY A 24 25.47 -4.42 -25.96
N LEU A 25 24.95 -4.13 -24.77
CA LEU A 25 23.66 -3.45 -24.58
C LEU A 25 23.70 -2.04 -25.19
N ALA A 26 24.77 -1.27 -24.96
CA ALA A 26 24.96 0.05 -25.55
C ALA A 26 24.96 -0.01 -27.08
N LYS A 27 25.75 -0.92 -27.68
CA LYS A 27 25.80 -1.11 -29.13
C LYS A 27 24.45 -1.48 -29.72
N LYS A 28 23.72 -2.42 -29.09
CA LYS A 28 22.39 -2.85 -29.55
C LYS A 28 21.39 -1.69 -29.56
N ALA A 29 21.54 -0.76 -28.62
CA ALA A 29 20.70 0.44 -28.51
C ALA A 29 21.18 1.63 -29.37
N GLY A 30 22.19 1.45 -30.25
CA GLY A 30 22.75 2.52 -31.06
C GLY A 30 23.47 3.58 -30.24
N LEU A 31 24.01 3.24 -29.07
CA LEU A 31 24.76 4.15 -28.20
C LEU A 31 26.25 3.85 -28.28
N ASP A 32 27.08 4.82 -27.82
CA ASP A 32 28.52 4.58 -27.64
C ASP A 32 28.76 3.37 -26.72
N PRO A 33 29.60 2.42 -27.13
CA PRO A 33 29.85 1.17 -26.37
C PRO A 33 30.27 1.40 -24.91
N THR A 34 30.82 2.56 -24.61
CA THR A 34 31.31 2.89 -23.26
C THR A 34 30.24 3.53 -22.36
N THR A 35 29.06 3.83 -22.91
CA THR A 35 27.98 4.57 -22.21
C THR A 35 27.63 3.98 -20.85
N PHE A 36 27.57 2.67 -20.75
CA PHE A 36 27.17 1.97 -19.51
C PHE A 36 28.33 1.37 -18.70
N ASN A 37 29.57 1.62 -19.10
CA ASN A 37 30.73 1.13 -18.38
C ASN A 37 30.80 1.69 -16.95
N LYS A 38 31.26 0.87 -16.02
CA LYS A 38 31.40 1.24 -14.60
C LYS A 38 32.22 2.52 -14.40
N SER A 39 33.28 2.72 -15.21
CA SER A 39 34.12 3.92 -15.19
C SER A 39 33.41 5.21 -15.57
N LYS A 40 32.26 5.13 -16.23
CA LYS A 40 31.45 6.29 -16.66
C LYS A 40 30.35 6.66 -15.66
N ARG A 41 30.14 5.87 -14.60
CA ARG A 41 29.08 6.10 -13.60
C ARG A 41 29.44 7.15 -12.55
N ILE A 42 30.71 7.50 -12.51
CA ILE A 42 31.25 8.55 -11.64
C ILE A 42 32.08 9.49 -12.50
N THR A 43 31.94 10.79 -12.32
CA THR A 43 32.73 11.79 -13.00
C THR A 43 34.17 11.81 -12.47
N LYS A 44 35.12 12.40 -13.22
CA LYS A 44 36.51 12.59 -12.76
C LYS A 44 36.60 13.36 -11.42
N GLN A 45 35.53 14.12 -11.07
CA GLN A 45 35.43 14.90 -9.84
C GLN A 45 34.71 14.13 -8.70
N GLY A 46 34.45 12.82 -8.87
CA GLY A 46 33.80 11.99 -7.86
C GLY A 46 32.26 12.15 -7.77
N LYS A 47 31.63 12.93 -8.65
CA LYS A 47 30.18 13.10 -8.66
C LYS A 47 29.48 11.94 -9.37
N SER A 48 28.34 11.50 -8.84
CA SER A 48 27.50 10.48 -9.44
C SER A 48 26.95 10.93 -10.81
N ARG A 49 27.20 10.15 -11.84
CA ARG A 49 26.68 10.39 -13.18
C ARG A 49 25.49 9.48 -13.42
N TRP A 50 24.34 10.08 -13.62
CA TRP A 50 23.09 9.36 -13.93
C TRP A 50 23.03 9.01 -15.42
N PRO A 51 22.44 7.88 -15.81
CA PRO A 51 22.11 7.63 -17.20
C PRO A 51 21.06 8.67 -17.66
N SER A 52 21.14 9.11 -18.92
CA SER A 52 20.10 9.98 -19.46
C SER A 52 18.82 9.19 -19.70
N THR A 53 17.67 9.86 -19.61
CA THR A 53 16.37 9.25 -19.95
C THR A 53 16.34 8.74 -21.37
N GLU A 54 17.00 9.44 -22.31
CA GLU A 54 17.17 9.00 -23.68
C GLU A 54 17.93 7.67 -23.76
N SER A 55 19.04 7.53 -23.02
CA SER A 55 19.80 6.27 -22.99
C SER A 55 18.98 5.11 -22.43
N VAL A 56 18.17 5.38 -21.39
CA VAL A 56 17.26 4.38 -20.83
C VAL A 56 16.19 3.99 -21.86
N ALA A 57 15.55 4.96 -22.49
CA ALA A 57 14.52 4.70 -23.51
C ALA A 57 15.07 3.84 -24.66
N LYS A 58 16.27 4.15 -25.18
CA LYS A 58 16.91 3.40 -26.26
C LYS A 58 17.21 1.95 -25.90
N ILE A 59 17.69 1.66 -24.67
CA ILE A 59 17.94 0.27 -24.27
C ILE A 59 16.65 -0.52 -24.08
N LEU A 60 15.59 0.11 -23.59
CA LEU A 60 14.29 -0.53 -23.41
C LEU A 60 13.68 -0.90 -24.78
N ASP A 61 13.72 0.02 -25.73
CA ASP A 61 13.27 -0.21 -27.11
C ASP A 61 14.07 -1.33 -27.78
N ALA A 62 15.41 -1.23 -27.78
CA ALA A 62 16.31 -2.21 -28.38
C ALA A 62 16.21 -3.62 -27.79
N THR A 63 15.73 -3.73 -26.55
CA THR A 63 15.57 -5.02 -25.83
C THR A 63 14.13 -5.48 -25.72
N THR A 64 13.18 -4.72 -26.29
CA THR A 64 11.75 -4.99 -26.18
C THR A 64 11.34 -5.23 -24.71
N THR A 65 11.78 -4.31 -23.84
CA THR A 65 11.53 -4.36 -22.40
C THR A 65 10.66 -3.17 -22.02
N SER A 66 9.58 -3.39 -21.31
CA SER A 66 8.72 -2.30 -20.84
C SER A 66 9.38 -1.50 -19.70
N MET A 67 8.94 -0.26 -19.50
CA MET A 67 9.40 0.54 -18.34
C MET A 67 9.02 -0.15 -17.02
N ALA A 68 7.86 -0.81 -16.95
CA ALA A 68 7.41 -1.53 -15.75
C ALA A 68 8.35 -2.70 -15.42
N GLU A 69 8.74 -3.50 -16.43
CA GLU A 69 9.72 -4.57 -16.25
C GLU A 69 11.08 -4.02 -15.80
N PHE A 70 11.53 -2.90 -16.37
CA PHE A 70 12.79 -2.29 -15.98
C PHE A 70 12.76 -1.77 -14.54
N VAL A 71 11.66 -1.14 -14.12
CA VAL A 71 11.47 -0.72 -12.72
C VAL A 71 11.46 -1.94 -11.80
N GLY A 72 10.79 -3.02 -12.18
CA GLY A 72 10.85 -4.29 -11.46
C GLY A 72 12.28 -4.79 -11.25
N MET A 73 13.13 -4.74 -12.29
CA MET A 73 14.57 -5.11 -12.17
C MET A 73 15.35 -4.18 -11.24
N ILE A 74 15.01 -2.91 -11.18
CA ILE A 74 15.62 -1.96 -10.24
C ILE A 74 15.25 -2.34 -8.81
N ASP A 75 14.00 -2.74 -8.59
CA ASP A 75 13.46 -3.11 -7.28
C ASP A 75 13.87 -4.54 -6.88
N GLU A 76 14.08 -5.50 -7.81
CA GLU A 76 14.62 -6.84 -7.52
C GLU A 76 16.03 -6.81 -6.87
N GLY A 77 16.65 -5.70 -6.92
CA GLY A 77 17.96 -5.48 -6.32
C GLY A 77 17.96 -4.72 -5.01
N ALA A 78 16.89 -4.09 -4.67
CA ALA A 78 16.36 -3.88 -3.36
C ALA A 78 15.41 -5.07 -3.18
N GLU A 79 15.65 -6.00 -2.26
CA GLU A 79 14.80 -7.18 -2.02
C GLU A 79 13.41 -6.96 -2.59
N ALA A 80 13.07 -7.69 -3.67
CA ALA A 80 12.01 -7.38 -4.64
C ALA A 80 10.86 -6.65 -3.99
N GLY A 81 10.52 -5.46 -4.48
CA GLY A 81 9.44 -4.65 -3.91
C GLY A 81 8.01 -5.22 -4.01
N ALA A 82 7.82 -6.46 -3.69
CA ALA A 82 6.76 -6.83 -2.81
C ALA A 82 7.07 -6.06 -1.53
N LEU A 83 6.28 -5.05 -1.20
CA LEU A 83 6.27 -4.49 0.14
C LEU A 83 6.43 -5.68 1.08
N PRO A 84 7.51 -5.77 1.90
CA PRO A 84 7.79 -7.00 2.63
C PRO A 84 6.50 -7.43 3.30
N ALA A 85 6.10 -8.68 3.08
CA ALA A 85 4.91 -9.20 3.71
C ALA A 85 5.06 -8.91 5.19
N ARG A 86 4.18 -8.08 5.71
CA ARG A 86 4.22 -7.66 7.09
C ARG A 86 3.20 -8.48 7.85
N ARG A 87 3.56 -8.93 9.03
CA ARG A 87 2.56 -9.48 9.95
C ARG A 87 1.71 -8.34 10.47
N ILE A 88 0.43 -8.42 10.23
CA ILE A 88 -0.58 -7.51 10.79
C ILE A 88 -1.54 -8.32 11.62
N ARG A 89 -2.05 -7.71 12.67
CA ARG A 89 -3.06 -8.32 13.53
C ARG A 89 -4.38 -8.42 12.77
N CYS A 90 -5.02 -9.57 12.83
CA CYS A 90 -6.32 -9.84 12.23
C CYS A 90 -7.33 -10.27 13.30
N LEU A 91 -8.56 -9.82 13.16
CA LEU A 91 -9.67 -10.19 14.01
C LEU A 91 -10.90 -10.45 13.15
N SER A 92 -11.75 -11.42 13.52
CA SER A 92 -13.04 -11.61 12.83
C SER A 92 -14.04 -10.53 13.22
N PHE A 93 -14.93 -10.17 12.30
CA PHE A 93 -15.90 -9.10 12.48
C PHE A 93 -16.81 -9.35 13.68
N SER A 94 -17.28 -10.58 13.89
CA SER A 94 -18.09 -10.97 15.05
C SER A 94 -17.39 -10.80 16.41
N GLN A 95 -16.05 -10.64 16.41
CA GLN A 95 -15.27 -10.45 17.64
C GLN A 95 -15.00 -8.97 17.95
N LEU A 96 -15.35 -8.03 17.04
CA LEU A 96 -15.05 -6.61 17.20
C LEU A 96 -15.73 -5.96 18.42
N GLU A 97 -16.89 -6.46 18.80
CA GLU A 97 -17.68 -5.92 19.93
C GLU A 97 -17.07 -6.27 21.30
N ARG A 98 -16.11 -7.19 21.34
CA ARG A 98 -15.46 -7.57 22.60
C ARG A 98 -14.66 -6.40 23.19
N GLU A 99 -14.89 -6.09 24.45
CA GLU A 99 -14.34 -4.88 25.11
C GLU A 99 -12.81 -4.80 25.12
N GLN A 100 -12.13 -5.92 25.08
CA GLN A 100 -10.67 -6.00 25.24
C GLN A 100 -9.88 -5.95 23.92
N ALA A 101 -10.55 -5.86 22.76
CA ALA A 101 -9.86 -5.90 21.46
C ALA A 101 -9.15 -4.58 21.12
N PHE A 102 -9.64 -3.45 21.63
CA PHE A 102 -9.16 -2.11 21.26
C PHE A 102 -8.94 -1.21 22.48
N ASP A 103 -8.01 -0.27 22.33
CA ASP A 103 -7.89 0.85 23.28
C ASP A 103 -8.94 1.94 23.01
N ALA A 104 -8.90 3.01 23.80
CA ALA A 104 -9.82 4.16 23.68
C ALA A 104 -9.69 4.92 22.35
N SER A 105 -8.63 4.67 21.56
CA SER A 105 -8.34 5.32 20.29
C SER A 105 -8.50 4.39 19.09
N GLY A 106 -8.93 3.14 19.31
CA GLY A 106 -9.16 2.14 18.26
C GLY A 106 -7.90 1.38 17.81
N PHE A 107 -6.82 1.43 18.59
CA PHE A 107 -5.64 0.59 18.33
C PHE A 107 -5.83 -0.79 18.92
N PRO A 108 -5.35 -1.85 18.22
CA PRO A 108 -5.39 -3.21 18.72
C PRO A 108 -4.66 -3.35 20.07
N GLN A 109 -5.33 -3.93 21.06
CA GLN A 109 -4.74 -4.29 22.35
C GLN A 109 -4.47 -5.80 22.46
N ALA A 110 -4.11 -6.27 23.66
CA ALA A 110 -4.06 -7.69 23.95
C ALA A 110 -5.48 -8.29 23.82
N GLY A 111 -5.61 -9.35 23.01
CA GLY A 111 -6.92 -9.96 22.74
C GLY A 111 -6.79 -11.15 21.78
N PRO A 112 -7.88 -11.63 21.22
CA PRO A 112 -7.92 -12.79 20.34
C PRO A 112 -7.45 -12.49 18.90
N TRP A 113 -6.43 -11.66 18.76
CA TRP A 113 -5.84 -11.31 17.49
C TRP A 113 -4.98 -12.43 16.96
N GLU A 114 -5.10 -12.72 15.67
CA GLU A 114 -4.22 -13.58 14.90
C GLU A 114 -3.25 -12.73 14.07
N ASP A 115 -2.03 -13.23 13.85
CA ASP A 115 -1.09 -12.57 12.94
C ASP A 115 -1.23 -13.16 11.55
N ILE A 116 -1.53 -12.34 10.56
CA ILE A 116 -1.58 -12.72 9.16
C ILE A 116 -0.46 -12.01 8.37
N GLU A 117 0.00 -12.64 7.29
CA GLU A 117 0.90 -11.99 6.35
C GLU A 117 0.11 -11.19 5.33
N PHE A 118 0.38 -9.89 5.27
CA PHE A 118 -0.25 -8.98 4.31
C PHE A 118 0.81 -8.18 3.57
N PRO A 119 0.65 -7.91 2.23
CA PRO A 119 1.55 -7.05 1.49
C PRO A 119 1.70 -5.71 2.21
N GLY A 120 2.95 -5.25 2.38
CA GLY A 120 3.28 -4.14 3.27
C GLY A 120 2.42 -2.90 3.04
N ILE A 121 1.71 -2.52 4.09
CA ILE A 121 1.01 -1.25 4.19
C ILE A 121 1.97 -0.29 4.87
N GLY A 122 2.09 0.94 4.36
CA GLY A 122 2.96 1.97 4.94
C GLY A 122 2.54 2.46 6.33
N ASP A 123 1.42 1.98 6.86
CA ASP A 123 0.90 2.30 8.18
C ASP A 123 1.18 1.16 9.17
N GLU A 124 2.05 1.43 10.12
CA GLU A 124 2.44 0.46 11.17
C GLU A 124 1.33 0.13 12.16
N SER A 125 0.32 0.95 12.26
CA SER A 125 -0.80 0.78 13.16
C SER A 125 -2.00 0.11 12.50
N ALA A 126 -1.92 -0.20 11.21
CA ALA A 126 -3.00 -0.87 10.49
C ALA A 126 -3.20 -2.30 10.99
N TYR A 127 -4.45 -2.72 11.01
CA TYR A 127 -4.89 -4.07 11.33
C TYR A 127 -5.93 -4.56 10.33
N ALA A 128 -6.14 -5.86 10.27
CA ALA A 128 -7.11 -6.51 9.41
C ALA A 128 -8.37 -6.91 10.19
N ILE A 129 -9.50 -6.83 9.50
CA ILE A 129 -10.77 -7.41 9.95
C ILE A 129 -11.23 -8.38 8.86
N GLU A 130 -11.40 -9.63 9.19
CA GLU A 130 -12.02 -10.63 8.34
C GLU A 130 -13.53 -10.62 8.56
N LEU A 131 -14.32 -10.47 7.50
CA LEU A 131 -15.76 -10.55 7.58
C LEU A 131 -16.19 -12.03 7.62
N ASP A 132 -16.64 -12.50 8.77
CA ASP A 132 -17.16 -13.84 8.98
C ASP A 132 -18.67 -13.95 8.70
N GLN A 133 -19.28 -12.86 8.25
CA GLN A 133 -20.68 -12.75 7.85
C GLN A 133 -20.89 -11.65 6.81
N ASP A 134 -22.01 -11.67 6.10
CA ASP A 134 -22.43 -10.59 5.21
C ASP A 134 -22.81 -9.35 6.03
N VAL A 135 -22.13 -8.23 5.77
CA VAL A 135 -22.36 -6.96 6.49
C VAL A 135 -23.13 -5.96 5.62
N ALA A 136 -22.76 -5.82 4.37
CA ALA A 136 -23.41 -4.92 3.41
C ALA A 136 -23.32 -5.51 1.98
N PRO A 137 -24.02 -6.61 1.69
CA PRO A 137 -23.96 -7.24 0.37
C PRO A 137 -24.59 -6.32 -0.71
N PRO A 138 -24.06 -6.32 -1.96
CA PRO A 138 -22.96 -7.16 -2.43
C PRO A 138 -21.54 -6.58 -2.15
N VAL A 139 -21.40 -5.44 -1.48
CA VAL A 139 -20.15 -4.69 -1.32
C VAL A 139 -19.25 -5.29 -0.24
N LEU A 140 -19.83 -5.76 0.86
CA LEU A 140 -19.14 -6.37 1.99
C LEU A 140 -19.78 -7.72 2.32
N ARG A 141 -19.07 -8.79 2.02
CA ARG A 141 -19.55 -10.17 2.17
C ARG A 141 -18.64 -10.97 3.09
N ALA A 142 -19.15 -12.08 3.59
CA ALA A 142 -18.35 -13.07 4.29
C ALA A 142 -17.13 -13.49 3.44
N GLY A 143 -15.95 -13.53 4.06
CA GLY A 143 -14.67 -13.80 3.41
C GLY A 143 -13.92 -12.55 2.93
N ASP A 144 -14.56 -11.38 2.89
CA ASP A 144 -13.87 -10.13 2.57
C ASP A 144 -12.98 -9.71 3.74
N MET A 145 -11.86 -9.06 3.40
CA MET A 145 -10.94 -8.52 4.40
C MET A 145 -10.90 -7.00 4.33
N LEU A 146 -11.01 -6.35 5.47
CA LEU A 146 -10.88 -4.90 5.62
C LEU A 146 -9.53 -4.58 6.25
N ILE A 147 -8.78 -3.66 5.67
CA ILE A 147 -7.59 -3.12 6.32
C ILE A 147 -7.94 -1.75 6.90
N VAL A 148 -7.78 -1.63 8.19
CA VAL A 148 -8.22 -0.48 8.99
C VAL A 148 -7.02 0.21 9.63
N SER A 149 -7.02 1.54 9.59
CA SER A 149 -6.01 2.39 10.23
C SER A 149 -6.66 3.33 11.25
N PRO A 150 -6.36 3.18 12.52
CA PRO A 150 -6.81 4.14 13.54
C PRO A 150 -6.03 5.46 13.49
N ARG A 151 -4.82 5.45 12.90
CA ARG A 151 -3.95 6.62 12.81
C ARG A 151 -4.24 7.51 11.63
N SER A 152 -4.80 6.97 10.56
CA SER A 152 -5.09 7.73 9.34
C SER A 152 -6.20 8.73 9.56
N SER A 153 -5.98 9.98 9.12
CA SER A 153 -7.02 11.02 9.16
C SER A 153 -8.22 10.60 8.31
N VAL A 154 -9.40 10.70 8.90
CA VAL A 154 -10.67 10.40 8.22
C VAL A 154 -11.19 11.65 7.52
N ARG A 155 -11.54 11.52 6.24
CA ARG A 155 -12.06 12.59 5.38
C ARG A 155 -13.49 12.26 4.93
N ARG A 156 -14.19 13.26 4.44
CA ARG A 156 -15.50 13.06 3.80
C ARG A 156 -15.38 12.07 2.64
N HIS A 157 -16.33 11.15 2.55
CA HIS A 157 -16.42 10.04 1.62
C HIS A 157 -15.40 8.91 1.84
N ASP A 158 -14.62 8.95 2.92
CA ASP A 158 -13.85 7.78 3.33
C ASP A 158 -14.78 6.69 3.87
N ARG A 159 -14.40 5.44 3.62
CA ARG A 159 -14.98 4.28 4.28
C ARG A 159 -14.43 4.23 5.70
N ILE A 160 -15.30 4.04 6.67
CA ILE A 160 -14.95 4.07 8.08
C ILE A 160 -15.48 2.87 8.83
N LEU A 161 -14.75 2.50 9.86
CA LEU A 161 -15.15 1.65 10.96
C LEU A 161 -15.23 2.52 12.20
N CYS A 162 -16.35 2.50 12.91
CA CYS A 162 -16.43 3.21 14.17
C CYS A 162 -17.01 2.32 15.27
N ARG A 163 -16.66 2.62 16.51
CA ARG A 163 -17.18 1.96 17.70
C ARG A 163 -17.90 2.97 18.58
N ARG A 164 -19.07 2.62 19.02
CA ARG A 164 -19.81 3.36 20.04
C ARG A 164 -19.27 3.02 21.42
N ARG A 165 -19.50 3.88 22.39
CA ARG A 165 -19.20 3.61 23.80
C ARG A 165 -20.03 2.47 24.36
N SER A 166 -21.18 2.14 23.75
CA SER A 166 -21.97 0.95 24.03
C SER A 166 -21.30 -0.36 23.62
N GLY A 167 -20.22 -0.29 22.82
CA GLY A 167 -19.56 -1.46 22.23
C GLY A 167 -19.99 -1.76 20.79
N GLU A 168 -21.09 -1.19 20.34
CA GLU A 168 -21.63 -1.39 19.00
C GLU A 168 -20.66 -0.92 17.92
N ILE A 169 -20.50 -1.73 16.87
CA ILE A 169 -19.63 -1.47 15.73
C ILE A 169 -20.48 -1.05 14.53
N GLU A 170 -20.05 0.00 13.86
CA GLU A 170 -20.69 0.48 12.65
C GLU A 170 -19.66 0.65 11.52
N LEU A 171 -20.08 0.25 10.33
CA LEU A 171 -19.34 0.39 9.07
C LEU A 171 -20.14 1.27 8.13
N GLY A 172 -19.47 2.17 7.41
CA GLY A 172 -20.15 3.01 6.44
C GLY A 172 -19.21 3.99 5.74
N ILE A 173 -19.83 4.96 5.06
CA ILE A 173 -19.14 6.05 4.35
C ILE A 173 -19.36 7.33 5.15
N LEU A 174 -18.29 8.02 5.54
CA LEU A 174 -18.41 9.30 6.23
C LEU A 174 -18.95 10.38 5.27
N LEU A 175 -20.16 10.83 5.48
CA LEU A 175 -20.81 11.87 4.66
C LEU A 175 -20.51 13.27 5.20
N ARG A 176 -20.57 13.42 6.52
CA ARG A 176 -20.36 14.70 7.20
C ARG A 176 -19.76 14.51 8.58
N ARG A 177 -18.91 15.43 9.00
CA ARG A 177 -18.38 15.49 10.36
C ARG A 177 -18.47 16.91 10.88
N THR A 178 -19.04 17.09 12.05
CA THR A 178 -19.12 18.35 12.78
C THR A 178 -18.51 18.19 14.18
N ALA A 179 -18.43 19.24 14.96
CA ALA A 179 -17.97 19.14 16.34
C ALA A 179 -18.87 18.27 17.24
N GLN A 180 -20.15 18.12 16.88
CA GLN A 180 -21.14 17.43 17.70
C GLN A 180 -21.53 16.06 17.14
N ARG A 181 -21.51 15.87 15.82
CA ARG A 181 -22.04 14.69 15.15
C ARG A 181 -21.22 14.25 13.95
N ILE A 182 -21.26 12.96 13.65
CA ILE A 182 -20.90 12.41 12.36
C ILE A 182 -22.14 11.86 11.66
N SER A 183 -22.16 11.96 10.33
CA SER A 183 -23.19 11.34 9.48
C SER A 183 -22.52 10.27 8.64
N ILE A 184 -23.09 9.07 8.69
CA ILE A 184 -22.58 7.88 8.01
C ILE A 184 -23.66 7.41 7.04
N GLY A 185 -23.29 7.20 5.77
CA GLY A 185 -24.11 6.56 4.75
C GLY A 185 -23.83 5.07 4.67
N HIS A 186 -24.84 4.29 4.29
CA HIS A 186 -24.69 2.86 4.06
C HIS A 186 -23.88 2.59 2.77
N PHE A 187 -23.13 1.49 2.68
CA PHE A 187 -22.31 1.16 1.50
C PHE A 187 -23.08 0.99 0.19
N THR A 188 -24.31 0.51 0.28
CA THR A 188 -25.18 0.25 -0.90
C THR A 188 -26.25 1.31 -1.12
N ARG A 189 -26.59 2.10 -0.10
CA ARG A 189 -27.59 3.16 -0.12
C ARG A 189 -27.06 4.35 0.64
N VAL A 190 -26.24 5.15 -0.04
CA VAL A 190 -25.54 6.30 0.60
C VAL A 190 -26.55 7.34 1.11
N GLU A 191 -27.77 7.37 0.52
CA GLU A 191 -28.89 8.20 0.97
C GLU A 191 -29.49 7.78 2.31
N ASP A 192 -29.29 6.52 2.74
CA ASP A 192 -29.66 6.06 4.09
C ASP A 192 -28.64 6.60 5.09
N GLU A 193 -28.81 7.87 5.45
CA GLU A 193 -27.90 8.59 6.34
C GLU A 193 -28.28 8.35 7.80
N GLN A 194 -27.32 7.86 8.58
CA GLN A 194 -27.41 7.77 10.03
C GLN A 194 -26.58 8.85 10.70
N SER A 195 -27.18 9.61 11.61
CA SER A 195 -26.48 10.62 12.39
C SER A 195 -26.11 10.10 13.78
N ILE A 196 -24.83 10.16 14.13
CA ILE A 196 -24.30 9.68 15.40
C ILE A 196 -23.71 10.86 16.18
N ASP A 197 -24.07 10.98 17.44
CA ASP A 197 -23.49 11.98 18.33
C ASP A 197 -22.05 11.60 18.69
N ASN A 198 -21.12 12.55 18.56
CA ASN A 198 -19.71 12.34 18.89
C ASN A 198 -19.51 11.94 20.37
N ALA A 199 -20.40 12.35 21.28
CA ALA A 199 -20.36 11.95 22.69
C ALA A 199 -20.58 10.46 22.89
N THR A 200 -21.29 9.79 21.96
CA THR A 200 -21.55 8.35 22.01
C THR A 200 -20.48 7.52 21.31
N LEU A 201 -19.57 8.16 20.54
CA LEU A 201 -18.48 7.48 19.87
C LEU A 201 -17.31 7.23 20.83
N ALA A 202 -16.76 6.02 20.77
CA ALA A 202 -15.48 5.70 21.38
C ALA A 202 -14.34 6.13 20.44
N TRP A 203 -14.39 5.67 19.19
CA TRP A 203 -13.40 6.00 18.17
C TRP A 203 -13.97 5.83 16.75
N VAL A 204 -13.24 6.40 15.77
CA VAL A 204 -13.50 6.26 14.34
C VAL A 204 -12.17 5.99 13.64
N ALA A 205 -12.10 4.94 12.82
CA ALA A 205 -10.93 4.54 12.07
C ALA A 205 -11.22 4.49 10.57
N ARG A 206 -10.21 4.74 9.76
CA ARG A 206 -10.33 4.72 8.30
C ARG A 206 -10.11 3.32 7.76
N ILE A 207 -10.96 2.85 6.86
CA ILE A 207 -10.75 1.65 6.07
C ILE A 207 -9.88 2.05 4.87
N LEU A 208 -8.65 1.51 4.83
CA LEU A 208 -7.67 1.79 3.78
C LEU A 208 -7.88 0.93 2.55
N TRP A 209 -8.33 -0.31 2.74
CA TRP A 209 -8.47 -1.28 1.68
C TRP A 209 -9.53 -2.34 2.03
N ILE A 210 -10.19 -2.88 1.00
CA ILE A 210 -11.16 -3.97 1.07
C ILE A 210 -10.78 -4.98 0.01
N SER A 211 -10.57 -6.26 0.39
CA SER A 211 -10.47 -7.35 -0.59
C SER A 211 -11.85 -7.72 -1.10
N GLN A 212 -11.90 -8.08 -2.34
CA GLN A 212 -13.06 -8.72 -2.96
C GLN A 212 -12.59 -9.92 -3.75
#